data_05ec030bccc774a5997f252482673a79
#
_entry.id   05ec030bccc774a5997f252482673a79
#
_cell.length_a   1.000
_cell.length_b   1.000
_cell.length_c   1.000
_cell.angle_alpha   90.00
_cell.angle_beta   90.00
_cell.angle_gamma   90.00
#
_symmetry.space_group_name_H-M   'P 1'
#
loop_
_entity.id
_entity.type
_entity.pdbx_description
1 polymer ?
#
loop_
_entity_poly.entity_id
_entity_poly.type
_entity_poly.pdbx_seq_one_letter_code
_entity_poly.pdbx_strand_id
1 'polypeptide(L)'
;RELSDLRKFPCTTKQDLRDNYPFDTFAVPMEQVVRIHASSGTTGKPTVVGYTQNDIDNWANIVARSLRAAGGTPKDKIHVAYGYGLFTGGLGAHYGAERLGATVIPMSGGQTEKQAQLIRDFQPDMIMVTPSYCLNLIEELERQLGGDASGCSLRVGVFGAEPWTQAMRKE
;
A
#
# COMPACT_ATOMS: atom_id res chain seq x y z
N ARG A 1 -30.37 5.86 18.98
CA ARG A 1 -29.24 4.93 18.87
C ARG A 1 -28.09 5.50 19.67
N GLU A 2 -27.55 4.73 20.61
CA GLU A 2 -26.49 5.14 21.52
C GLU A 2 -25.28 4.24 21.34
N LEU A 3 -24.09 4.70 21.75
CA LEU A 3 -22.86 3.89 21.71
C LEU A 3 -23.00 2.58 22.51
N SER A 4 -23.84 2.59 23.55
CA SER A 4 -24.19 1.40 24.35
C SER A 4 -24.86 0.28 23.53
N ASP A 5 -25.46 0.61 22.36
CA ASP A 5 -26.09 -0.36 21.48
C ASP A 5 -25.05 -1.19 20.72
N LEU A 6 -23.80 -0.73 20.62
CA LEU A 6 -22.74 -1.44 19.90
C LEU A 6 -22.56 -2.90 20.36
N ARG A 7 -22.67 -3.15 21.66
CA ARG A 7 -22.58 -4.50 22.25
C ARG A 7 -23.72 -5.45 21.84
N LYS A 8 -24.79 -4.94 21.23
CA LYS A 8 -25.95 -5.72 20.78
C LYS A 8 -25.77 -6.23 19.34
N PHE A 9 -24.77 -5.71 18.59
CA PHE A 9 -24.49 -6.17 17.25
C PHE A 9 -23.74 -7.49 17.26
N PRO A 10 -24.07 -8.42 16.36
CA PRO A 10 -23.29 -9.65 16.20
C PRO A 10 -21.89 -9.32 15.64
N CYS A 11 -20.91 -10.10 16.04
CA CYS A 11 -19.60 -10.04 15.42
C CYS A 11 -19.62 -10.67 14.03
N THR A 12 -18.95 -10.05 13.07
CA THR A 12 -18.76 -10.60 11.71
C THR A 12 -17.42 -11.32 11.64
N THR A 13 -17.41 -12.50 11.05
CA THR A 13 -16.23 -13.32 10.82
C THR A 13 -15.82 -13.28 9.34
N LYS A 14 -14.62 -13.77 9.03
CA LYS A 14 -14.19 -13.92 7.64
C LYS A 14 -15.06 -14.93 6.86
N GLN A 15 -15.66 -15.91 7.56
CA GLN A 15 -16.56 -16.86 6.95
C GLN A 15 -17.85 -16.20 6.47
N ASP A 16 -18.41 -15.29 7.25
CA ASP A 16 -19.62 -14.53 6.85
C ASP A 16 -19.39 -13.76 5.55
N LEU A 17 -18.18 -13.17 5.36
CA LEU A 17 -17.81 -12.49 4.11
C LEU A 17 -17.69 -13.44 2.92
N ARG A 18 -17.28 -14.70 3.15
CA ARG A 18 -17.18 -15.74 2.10
C ARG A 18 -18.52 -16.32 1.71
N ASP A 19 -19.41 -16.51 2.69
CA ASP A 19 -20.74 -17.08 2.48
C ASP A 19 -21.64 -16.09 1.71
N ASN A 20 -21.36 -14.81 1.84
CA ASN A 20 -22.05 -13.72 1.14
C ASN A 20 -21.26 -13.21 -0.08
N TYR A 21 -20.35 -14.02 -0.63
CA TYR A 21 -19.60 -13.69 -1.84
C TYR A 21 -20.52 -13.69 -3.07
N PRO A 22 -20.38 -12.74 -4.03
CA PRO A 22 -19.34 -11.73 -4.04
C PRO A 22 -19.72 -10.39 -3.38
N PHE A 23 -20.99 -9.97 -3.30
CA PHE A 23 -21.37 -8.59 -3.00
C PHE A 23 -22.47 -8.44 -1.92
N ASP A 24 -22.99 -9.55 -1.37
CA ASP A 24 -24.17 -9.52 -0.49
C ASP A 24 -23.91 -8.84 0.87
N THR A 25 -22.62 -8.54 1.20
CA THR A 25 -22.24 -7.74 2.37
C THR A 25 -22.15 -6.25 2.12
N PHE A 26 -22.37 -5.78 0.89
CA PHE A 26 -22.30 -4.36 0.59
C PHE A 26 -23.45 -3.59 1.22
N ALA A 27 -23.13 -2.50 1.92
CA ALA A 27 -24.10 -1.67 2.61
C ALA A 27 -24.77 -0.61 1.71
N VAL A 28 -24.32 -0.53 0.46
CA VAL A 28 -24.80 0.42 -0.56
C VAL A 28 -25.10 -0.31 -1.87
N PRO A 29 -25.99 0.24 -2.73
CA PRO A 29 -26.20 -0.29 -4.07
C PRO A 29 -24.93 -0.24 -4.92
N MET A 30 -24.79 -1.16 -5.89
CA MET A 30 -23.61 -1.28 -6.73
C MET A 30 -23.29 0.00 -7.52
N GLU A 31 -24.29 0.80 -7.87
CA GLU A 31 -24.15 2.08 -8.57
C GLU A 31 -23.34 3.12 -7.77
N GLN A 32 -23.25 2.95 -6.46
CA GLN A 32 -22.45 3.82 -5.58
C GLN A 32 -21.02 3.28 -5.35
N VAL A 33 -20.75 2.06 -5.78
CA VAL A 33 -19.42 1.43 -5.65
C VAL A 33 -18.55 1.83 -6.83
N VAL A 34 -17.47 2.57 -6.56
CA VAL A 34 -16.55 3.06 -7.59
C VAL A 34 -15.30 2.18 -7.73
N ARG A 35 -15.07 1.30 -6.74
CA ARG A 35 -13.90 0.38 -6.75
C ARG A 35 -14.19 -0.87 -5.94
N ILE A 36 -13.65 -1.99 -6.40
CA ILE A 36 -13.67 -3.27 -5.71
C ILE A 36 -12.24 -3.71 -5.45
N HIS A 37 -11.99 -4.15 -4.22
CA HIS A 37 -10.78 -4.87 -3.84
C HIS A 37 -11.12 -6.23 -3.27
N ALA A 38 -10.15 -7.15 -3.29
CA ALA A 38 -10.31 -8.45 -2.68
C ALA A 38 -8.98 -8.99 -2.14
N SER A 39 -9.07 -9.89 -1.17
CA SER A 39 -7.94 -10.69 -0.72
C SER A 39 -7.51 -11.70 -1.78
N SER A 40 -6.30 -12.26 -1.66
CA SER A 40 -5.77 -13.27 -2.60
C SER A 40 -6.60 -14.56 -2.71
N GLY A 41 -7.43 -14.85 -1.71
CA GLY A 41 -8.28 -16.04 -1.73
C GLY A 41 -7.53 -17.38 -1.65
N THR A 42 -6.30 -17.40 -1.17
CA THR A 42 -5.45 -18.61 -1.10
C THR A 42 -6.08 -19.80 -0.37
N THR A 43 -7.05 -19.56 0.50
CA THR A 43 -7.76 -20.58 1.30
C THR A 43 -9.23 -20.74 0.89
N GLY A 44 -9.61 -20.37 -0.33
CA GLY A 44 -10.99 -20.45 -0.83
C GLY A 44 -11.43 -19.18 -1.55
N LYS A 45 -12.74 -18.85 -1.50
CA LYS A 45 -13.27 -17.61 -2.10
C LYS A 45 -12.58 -16.39 -1.50
N PRO A 46 -12.20 -15.39 -2.31
CA PRO A 46 -11.64 -14.14 -1.81
C PRO A 46 -12.64 -13.39 -0.93
N THR A 47 -12.14 -12.61 0.00
CA THR A 47 -12.95 -11.61 0.71
C THR A 47 -13.01 -10.35 -0.16
N VAL A 48 -14.21 -9.94 -0.53
CA VAL A 48 -14.46 -8.81 -1.43
C VAL A 48 -14.93 -7.60 -0.64
N VAL A 49 -14.41 -6.43 -0.96
CA VAL A 49 -14.80 -5.13 -0.37
C VAL A 49 -15.10 -4.12 -1.49
N GLY A 50 -16.25 -3.46 -1.38
CA GLY A 50 -16.62 -2.35 -2.26
C GLY A 50 -16.33 -1.01 -1.58
N TYR A 51 -15.85 -0.05 -2.36
CA TYR A 51 -15.56 1.31 -1.91
C TYR A 51 -16.43 2.30 -2.68
N THR A 52 -17.09 3.20 -1.95
CA THR A 52 -17.70 4.41 -2.52
C THR A 52 -16.63 5.46 -2.79
N GLN A 53 -16.97 6.54 -3.49
CA GLN A 53 -16.05 7.66 -3.70
C GLN A 53 -15.61 8.28 -2.36
N ASN A 54 -16.54 8.38 -1.41
CA ASN A 54 -16.24 8.89 -0.06
C ASN A 54 -15.23 7.99 0.68
N ASP A 55 -15.32 6.68 0.53
CA ASP A 55 -14.36 5.75 1.12
C ASP A 55 -12.97 5.92 0.50
N ILE A 56 -12.90 6.08 -0.82
CA ILE A 56 -11.64 6.33 -1.54
C ILE A 56 -11.00 7.65 -1.08
N ASP A 57 -11.78 8.71 -0.94
CA ASP A 57 -11.29 10.02 -0.48
C ASP A 57 -10.80 9.97 0.97
N ASN A 58 -11.53 9.29 1.84
CA ASN A 58 -11.13 9.06 3.22
C ASN A 58 -9.84 8.24 3.32
N TRP A 59 -9.74 7.17 2.54
CA TRP A 59 -8.54 6.34 2.48
C TRP A 59 -7.33 7.14 2.00
N ALA A 60 -7.46 7.89 0.91
CA ALA A 60 -6.40 8.77 0.42
C ALA A 60 -5.94 9.79 1.50
N ASN A 61 -6.90 10.38 2.23
CA ASN A 61 -6.60 11.31 3.33
C ASN A 61 -5.81 10.64 4.47
N ILE A 62 -6.20 9.43 4.86
CA ILE A 62 -5.54 8.67 5.93
C ILE A 62 -4.10 8.33 5.52
N VAL A 63 -3.90 7.83 4.31
CA VAL A 63 -2.56 7.50 3.81
C VAL A 63 -1.70 8.74 3.65
N ALA A 64 -2.24 9.85 3.15
CA ALA A 64 -1.51 11.13 3.08
C ALA A 64 -1.05 11.62 4.46
N ARG A 65 -1.89 11.45 5.49
CA ARG A 65 -1.51 11.76 6.89
C ARG A 65 -0.38 10.85 7.38
N SER A 66 -0.43 9.57 7.06
CA SER A 66 0.63 8.59 7.42
C SER A 66 1.95 8.95 6.75
N LEU A 67 1.92 9.28 5.46
CA LEU A 67 3.11 9.73 4.72
C LEU A 67 3.69 11.02 5.33
N ARG A 68 2.85 11.98 5.69
CA ARG A 68 3.28 13.22 6.36
C ARG A 68 3.91 12.93 7.72
N ALA A 69 3.33 12.03 8.50
CA ALA A 69 3.88 11.62 9.79
C ALA A 69 5.25 10.93 9.66
N ALA A 70 5.49 10.24 8.54
CA ALA A 70 6.79 9.66 8.20
C ALA A 70 7.81 10.70 7.69
N GLY A 71 7.43 11.97 7.56
CA GLY A 71 8.31 13.04 7.08
C GLY A 71 8.15 13.38 5.59
N GLY A 72 7.10 12.87 4.94
CA GLY A 72 6.78 13.17 3.54
C GLY A 72 6.21 14.57 3.35
N THR A 73 6.53 15.18 2.22
CA THR A 73 6.10 16.52 1.82
C THR A 73 5.55 16.54 0.39
N PRO A 74 4.82 17.60 -0.01
CA PRO A 74 4.38 17.76 -1.40
C PRO A 74 5.50 17.87 -2.44
N LYS A 75 6.74 18.10 -2.01
CA LYS A 75 7.90 18.24 -2.91
C LYS A 75 8.56 16.89 -3.23
N ASP A 76 8.18 15.85 -2.52
CA ASP A 76 8.82 14.54 -2.63
C ASP A 76 8.35 13.76 -3.85
N LYS A 77 9.22 12.95 -4.38
CA LYS A 77 8.92 11.87 -5.32
C LYS A 77 8.83 10.57 -4.54
N ILE A 78 7.71 9.86 -4.66
CA ILE A 78 7.42 8.64 -3.90
C ILE A 78 7.38 7.44 -4.85
N HIS A 79 8.33 6.53 -4.68
CA HIS A 79 8.40 5.28 -5.42
C HIS A 79 7.48 4.25 -4.77
N VAL A 80 6.44 3.81 -5.49
CA VAL A 80 5.47 2.83 -5.01
C VAL A 80 5.81 1.45 -5.59
N ALA A 81 6.41 0.60 -4.74
CA ALA A 81 6.80 -0.76 -5.06
C ALA A 81 5.80 -1.82 -4.55
N TYR A 82 4.61 -1.42 -4.17
CA TYR A 82 3.49 -2.33 -3.90
C TYR A 82 2.76 -2.70 -5.18
N GLY A 83 2.32 -3.96 -5.28
CA GLY A 83 1.54 -4.42 -6.44
C GLY A 83 0.24 -3.63 -6.63
N TYR A 84 0.00 -3.22 -7.88
CA TYR A 84 -1.26 -2.63 -8.32
C TYR A 84 -2.19 -3.75 -8.80
N GLY A 85 -3.39 -3.81 -8.30
CA GLY A 85 -4.36 -4.83 -8.66
C GLY A 85 -5.50 -4.94 -7.66
N LEU A 86 -6.04 -6.14 -7.53
CA LEU A 86 -7.21 -6.39 -6.69
C LEU A 86 -6.91 -6.21 -5.19
N PHE A 87 -5.66 -6.42 -4.77
CA PHE A 87 -5.20 -6.13 -3.41
C PHE A 87 -5.01 -4.62 -3.19
N THR A 88 -5.12 -4.16 -1.95
CA THR A 88 -5.26 -2.74 -1.61
C THR A 88 -3.97 -1.93 -1.65
N GLY A 89 -2.79 -2.57 -1.56
CA GLY A 89 -1.51 -1.91 -1.26
C GLY A 89 -1.11 -0.80 -2.24
N GLY A 90 -0.97 -1.13 -3.53
CA GLY A 90 -0.48 -0.19 -4.55
C GLY A 90 -1.38 1.03 -4.73
N LEU A 91 -2.69 0.81 -4.89
CA LEU A 91 -3.64 1.91 -5.09
C LEU A 91 -3.81 2.77 -3.84
N GLY A 92 -3.78 2.19 -2.64
CA GLY A 92 -3.82 2.96 -1.40
C GLY A 92 -2.63 3.90 -1.25
N ALA A 93 -1.42 3.37 -1.52
CA ALA A 93 -0.19 4.15 -1.53
C ALA A 93 -0.23 5.29 -2.56
N HIS A 94 -0.64 4.97 -3.78
CA HIS A 94 -0.75 5.89 -4.91
C HIS A 94 -1.63 7.09 -4.60
N TYR A 95 -2.91 6.84 -4.29
CA TYR A 95 -3.86 7.93 -4.02
C TYR A 95 -3.50 8.73 -2.76
N GLY A 96 -2.88 8.09 -1.77
CA GLY A 96 -2.39 8.80 -0.59
C GLY A 96 -1.23 9.73 -0.90
N ALA A 97 -0.30 9.32 -1.75
CA ALA A 97 0.82 10.15 -2.19
C ALA A 97 0.34 11.33 -3.04
N GLU A 98 -0.58 11.10 -3.99
CA GLU A 98 -1.20 12.19 -4.76
C GLU A 98 -1.97 13.17 -3.86
N ARG A 99 -2.69 12.67 -2.85
CA ARG A 99 -3.42 13.49 -1.87
C ARG A 99 -2.49 14.31 -0.99
N LEU A 100 -1.28 13.83 -0.72
CA LEU A 100 -0.21 14.59 -0.06
C LEU A 100 0.28 15.75 -0.95
N GLY A 101 0.11 15.66 -2.27
CA GLY A 101 0.65 16.57 -3.27
C GLY A 101 2.02 16.14 -3.80
N ALA A 102 2.49 14.94 -3.47
CA ALA A 102 3.76 14.40 -3.91
C ALA A 102 3.68 13.83 -5.33
N THR A 103 4.83 13.71 -5.99
CA THR A 103 4.93 13.04 -7.29
C THR A 103 5.02 11.52 -7.08
N VAL A 104 4.13 10.76 -7.71
CA VAL A 104 4.10 9.29 -7.60
C VAL A 104 4.88 8.66 -8.75
N ILE A 105 5.72 7.67 -8.43
CA ILE A 105 6.34 6.74 -9.38
C ILE A 105 5.68 5.38 -9.19
N PRO A 106 4.66 5.01 -10.02
CA PRO A 106 3.79 3.86 -9.80
C PRO A 106 4.40 2.58 -10.42
N MET A 107 5.53 2.11 -9.86
CA MET A 107 6.30 1.01 -10.46
C MET A 107 5.66 -0.37 -10.26
N SER A 108 4.84 -0.56 -9.20
CA SER A 108 4.31 -1.87 -8.82
C SER A 108 5.37 -2.78 -8.18
N GLY A 109 5.02 -4.05 -7.89
CA GLY A 109 5.96 -5.05 -7.38
C GLY A 109 6.72 -5.76 -8.49
N GLY A 110 7.84 -6.37 -8.14
CA GLY A 110 8.69 -7.12 -9.08
C GLY A 110 9.59 -6.24 -9.95
N GLN A 111 10.22 -6.82 -10.96
CA GLN A 111 11.14 -6.14 -11.89
C GLN A 111 12.30 -5.43 -11.16
N THR A 112 12.95 -6.10 -10.24
CA THR A 112 13.93 -5.53 -9.29
C THR A 112 15.01 -4.72 -9.98
N GLU A 113 15.61 -5.23 -11.06
CA GLU A 113 16.62 -4.52 -11.85
C GLU A 113 16.09 -3.19 -12.41
N LYS A 114 14.87 -3.20 -12.96
CA LYS A 114 14.23 -2.00 -13.50
C LYS A 114 13.89 -1.00 -12.38
N GLN A 115 13.44 -1.46 -11.23
CA GLN A 115 13.16 -0.60 -10.07
C GLN A 115 14.44 0.08 -9.59
N ALA A 116 15.55 -0.67 -9.43
CA ALA A 116 16.84 -0.10 -9.05
C ALA A 116 17.33 0.94 -10.07
N GLN A 117 17.21 0.66 -11.37
CA GLN A 117 17.48 1.63 -12.43
C GLN A 117 16.66 2.91 -12.25
N LEU A 118 15.33 2.81 -12.05
CA LEU A 118 14.46 3.97 -11.93
C LEU A 118 14.69 4.75 -10.63
N ILE A 119 15.07 4.09 -9.53
CA ILE A 119 15.47 4.77 -8.30
C ILE A 119 16.71 5.63 -8.55
N ARG A 120 17.70 5.10 -9.27
CA ARG A 120 18.89 5.84 -9.65
C ARG A 120 18.58 7.01 -10.60
N ASP A 121 17.76 6.76 -11.62
CA ASP A 121 17.50 7.73 -12.69
C ASP A 121 16.54 8.83 -12.26
N PHE A 122 15.48 8.50 -11.50
CA PHE A 122 14.45 9.44 -11.07
C PHE A 122 14.73 10.06 -9.70
N GLN A 123 15.62 9.47 -8.93
CA GLN A 123 16.01 9.94 -7.60
C GLN A 123 14.78 10.23 -6.69
N PRO A 124 13.97 9.21 -6.35
CA PRO A 124 12.86 9.38 -5.42
C PRO A 124 13.37 9.69 -4.01
N ASP A 125 12.57 10.43 -3.25
CA ASP A 125 12.83 10.80 -1.86
C ASP A 125 12.32 9.74 -0.88
N MET A 126 11.24 9.05 -1.25
CA MET A 126 10.57 8.05 -0.43
C MET A 126 10.30 6.79 -1.23
N ILE A 127 10.28 5.64 -0.53
CA ILE A 127 9.84 4.38 -1.08
C ILE A 127 8.74 3.75 -0.20
N MET A 128 7.72 3.17 -0.83
CA MET A 128 6.71 2.35 -0.19
C MET A 128 6.84 0.91 -0.68
N VAL A 129 7.21 0.00 0.20
CA VAL A 129 7.65 -1.35 -0.17
C VAL A 129 7.45 -2.34 0.99
N THR A 130 7.42 -3.65 0.71
CA THR A 130 7.51 -4.66 1.77
C THR A 130 8.95 -4.77 2.29
N PRO A 131 9.17 -5.07 3.58
CA PRO A 131 10.51 -5.18 4.16
C PRO A 131 11.44 -6.14 3.40
N SER A 132 11.01 -7.36 3.11
CA SER A 132 11.82 -8.35 2.41
C SER A 132 12.18 -7.92 0.98
N TYR A 133 11.25 -7.28 0.28
CA TYR A 133 11.52 -6.80 -1.08
C TYR A 133 12.45 -5.58 -1.09
N CYS A 134 12.44 -4.79 -0.02
CA CYS A 134 13.41 -3.70 0.14
C CYS A 134 14.84 -4.20 0.18
N LEU A 135 15.13 -5.28 0.90
CA LEU A 135 16.47 -5.90 0.92
C LEU A 135 16.92 -6.33 -0.49
N ASN A 136 16.03 -6.98 -1.24
CA ASN A 136 16.34 -7.34 -2.63
C ASN A 136 16.62 -6.12 -3.51
N LEU A 137 15.93 -5.00 -3.28
CA LEU A 137 16.18 -3.75 -4.00
C LEU A 137 17.52 -3.12 -3.61
N ILE A 138 17.91 -3.19 -2.33
CA ILE A 138 19.20 -2.69 -1.85
C ILE A 138 20.34 -3.46 -2.51
N GLU A 139 20.30 -4.79 -2.48
CA GLU A 139 21.31 -5.64 -3.14
C GLU A 139 21.47 -5.30 -4.63
N GLU A 140 20.35 -5.09 -5.31
CA GLU A 140 20.37 -4.74 -6.73
C GLU A 140 20.88 -3.30 -6.97
N LEU A 141 20.54 -2.35 -6.10
CA LEU A 141 21.07 -0.98 -6.15
C LEU A 141 22.58 -0.97 -5.94
N GLU A 142 23.09 -1.70 -4.95
CA GLU A 142 24.53 -1.86 -4.72
C GLU A 142 25.21 -2.44 -5.94
N ARG A 143 24.67 -3.49 -6.54
CA ARG A 143 25.19 -4.10 -7.76
C ARG A 143 25.31 -3.08 -8.91
N GLN A 144 24.30 -2.23 -9.10
CA GLN A 144 24.28 -1.22 -10.17
C GLN A 144 25.16 0.00 -9.87
N LEU A 145 25.41 0.31 -8.60
CA LEU A 145 26.21 1.45 -8.16
C LEU A 145 27.68 1.10 -7.86
N GLY A 146 28.08 -0.17 -8.04
CA GLY A 146 29.45 -0.60 -7.85
C GLY A 146 29.81 -0.97 -6.40
N GLY A 147 28.82 -1.35 -5.59
CA GLY A 147 29.00 -1.91 -4.25
C GLY A 147 28.63 -1.02 -3.08
N ASP A 148 28.12 0.18 -3.33
CA ASP A 148 27.65 1.10 -2.27
C ASP A 148 26.38 1.85 -2.71
N ALA A 149 25.28 1.62 -2.01
CA ALA A 149 24.02 2.31 -2.23
C ALA A 149 23.82 3.55 -1.33
N SER A 150 24.79 3.92 -0.51
CA SER A 150 24.69 5.08 0.42
C SER A 150 24.45 6.41 -0.29
N GLY A 151 24.81 6.50 -1.56
CA GLY A 151 24.57 7.67 -2.42
C GLY A 151 23.18 7.74 -3.06
N CYS A 152 22.28 6.80 -2.78
CA CYS A 152 20.91 6.87 -3.32
C CYS A 152 20.11 8.02 -2.67
N SER A 153 19.12 8.52 -3.40
CA SER A 153 18.31 9.68 -2.99
C SER A 153 17.26 9.37 -1.89
N LEU A 154 17.01 8.09 -1.63
CA LEU A 154 15.98 7.64 -0.70
C LEU A 154 16.34 8.04 0.74
N ARG A 155 15.46 8.81 1.39
CA ARG A 155 15.61 9.24 2.79
C ARG A 155 14.53 8.70 3.71
N VAL A 156 13.42 8.19 3.17
CA VAL A 156 12.31 7.65 3.95
C VAL A 156 11.81 6.35 3.32
N GLY A 157 11.75 5.29 4.12
CA GLY A 157 11.07 4.04 3.78
C GLY A 157 9.77 3.90 4.57
N VAL A 158 8.68 3.54 3.89
CA VAL A 158 7.39 3.18 4.49
C VAL A 158 7.13 1.72 4.23
N PHE A 159 7.26 0.91 5.27
CA PHE A 159 7.23 -0.54 5.19
C PHE A 159 5.92 -1.11 5.73
N GLY A 160 5.41 -2.16 5.10
CA GLY A 160 4.20 -2.84 5.52
C GLY A 160 3.92 -4.13 4.78
N ALA A 161 2.73 -4.67 4.99
CA ALA A 161 2.19 -5.89 4.42
C ALA A 161 2.81 -7.21 4.93
N GLU A 162 3.92 -7.18 5.64
CA GLU A 162 4.54 -8.33 6.30
C GLU A 162 5.22 -7.94 7.60
N PRO A 163 5.37 -8.87 8.58
CA PRO A 163 6.18 -8.63 9.77
C PRO A 163 7.67 -8.59 9.41
N TRP A 164 8.43 -7.80 10.14
CA TRP A 164 9.88 -7.71 10.01
C TRP A 164 10.58 -7.76 11.36
N THR A 165 11.80 -8.25 11.36
CA THR A 165 12.60 -8.44 12.58
C THR A 165 13.51 -7.25 12.85
N GLN A 166 14.06 -7.17 14.07
CA GLN A 166 15.10 -6.19 14.38
C GLN A 166 16.41 -6.44 13.61
N ALA A 167 16.66 -7.67 13.16
CA ALA A 167 17.78 -7.97 12.29
C ALA A 167 17.58 -7.33 10.91
N MET A 168 16.46 -7.60 10.25
CA MET A 168 16.12 -6.98 8.96
C MET A 168 16.14 -5.44 9.00
N ARG A 169 15.83 -4.84 10.17
CA ARG A 169 15.85 -3.39 10.30
C ARG A 169 17.25 -2.80 10.35
N LYS A 170 18.25 -3.57 10.73
CA LYS A 170 19.64 -3.12 10.83
C LYS A 170 20.42 -3.29 9.54
N GLU A 171 19.94 -4.14 8.68
CA GLU A 171 20.40 -4.37 7.34
C GLU A 171 19.94 -3.24 6.40
#